data_c4e975fd665cdc6636758d72bae2432f
#
_entry.id   c4e975fd665cdc6636758d72bae2432f
#
_cell.length_a   1.000
_cell.length_b   1.000
_cell.length_c   1.000
_cell.angle_alpha   90.00
_cell.angle_beta   90.00
_cell.angle_gamma   90.00
#
_symmetry.space_group_name_H-M   'P 1'
#
loop_
_entity.id
_entity.type
_entity.pdbx_description
1 polymer ?
#
loop_
_entity_poly.entity_id
_entity_poly.type
_entity_poly.pdbx_seq_one_letter_code
_entity_poly.pdbx_strand_id
1 'polypeptide(L)'
;MIISQLINGLTLGLTYSLIAVGYSLVFGILRLVNFSYGSVYAFGANIIVFFVSLNFGIIPAIILSMLVTGVLNILIDRIALKPLRNQNAPGISSLITTIGISNIITNLMIAILGSHKQPFPTIFPFGSITIGTVTLTYNQIGMLFVSLIILSLSLIHISEPTRPAA
;
A
#
# COMPACT_ATOMS: atom_id res chain seq x y z
N MET A 1 23.90 -15.55 6.72
CA MET A 1 22.57 -15.52 7.37
C MET A 1 22.20 -14.12 7.87
N ILE A 2 23.00 -13.45 8.69
CA ILE A 2 22.69 -12.11 9.25
C ILE A 2 22.50 -11.05 8.14
N ILE A 3 23.37 -11.01 7.16
CA ILE A 3 23.29 -10.02 6.05
C ILE A 3 22.01 -10.20 5.23
N SER A 4 21.60 -11.45 4.95
CA SER A 4 20.35 -11.72 4.24
C SER A 4 19.12 -11.27 5.03
N GLN A 5 19.16 -11.44 6.37
CA GLN A 5 18.09 -10.95 7.25
C GLN A 5 18.07 -9.42 7.32
N LEU A 6 19.24 -8.75 7.32
CA LEU A 6 19.30 -7.29 7.27
C LEU A 6 18.70 -6.73 5.98
N ILE A 7 19.01 -7.34 4.84
CA ILE A 7 18.47 -6.91 3.54
C ILE A 7 16.95 -7.15 3.48
N ASN A 8 16.48 -8.29 3.95
CA ASN A 8 15.03 -8.55 4.05
C ASN A 8 14.34 -7.54 4.97
N GLY A 9 14.95 -7.26 6.12
CA GLY A 9 14.44 -6.26 7.06
C GLY A 9 14.41 -4.86 6.46
N LEU A 10 15.45 -4.47 5.72
CA LEU A 10 15.52 -3.18 5.02
C LEU A 10 14.45 -3.08 3.93
N THR A 11 14.24 -4.12 3.14
CA THR A 11 13.20 -4.15 2.09
C THR A 11 11.81 -4.01 2.69
N LEU A 12 11.51 -4.75 3.75
CA LEU A 12 10.25 -4.63 4.48
C LEU A 12 10.10 -3.25 5.12
N GLY A 13 11.15 -2.74 5.75
CA GLY A 13 11.16 -1.41 6.37
C GLY A 13 10.87 -0.29 5.38
N LEU A 14 11.45 -0.34 4.18
CA LEU A 14 11.16 0.63 3.12
C LEU A 14 9.72 0.55 2.63
N THR A 15 9.15 -0.66 2.49
CA THR A 15 7.74 -0.84 2.12
C THR A 15 6.81 -0.25 3.19
N TYR A 16 7.08 -0.51 4.48
CA TYR A 16 6.32 0.10 5.57
C TYR A 16 6.49 1.63 5.62
N SER A 17 7.68 2.15 5.32
CA SER A 17 7.93 3.58 5.25
C SER A 17 7.10 4.27 4.17
N LEU A 18 6.92 3.65 3.00
CA LEU A 18 6.04 4.16 1.96
C LEU A 18 4.58 4.28 2.42
N ILE A 19 4.09 3.23 3.09
CA ILE A 19 2.73 3.22 3.63
C ILE A 19 2.60 4.31 4.71
N ALA A 20 3.59 4.43 5.60
CA ALA A 20 3.60 5.41 6.68
C ALA A 20 3.63 6.85 6.15
N VAL A 21 4.44 7.14 5.13
CA VAL A 21 4.49 8.47 4.49
C VAL A 21 3.16 8.79 3.83
N GLY A 22 2.59 7.85 3.05
CA GLY A 22 1.27 8.03 2.43
C GLY A 22 0.17 8.28 3.46
N TYR A 23 0.18 7.53 4.56
CA TYR A 23 -0.74 7.70 5.67
C TYR A 23 -0.57 9.09 6.34
N SER A 24 0.66 9.49 6.60
CA SER A 24 0.97 10.78 7.24
C SER A 24 0.52 11.97 6.39
N LEU A 25 0.67 11.88 5.07
CA LEU A 25 0.19 12.91 4.15
C LEU A 25 -1.33 13.07 4.22
N VAL A 26 -2.05 11.96 4.13
CA VAL A 26 -3.52 12.00 4.19
C VAL A 26 -4.00 12.48 5.55
N PHE A 27 -3.38 12.01 6.64
CA PHE A 27 -3.69 12.46 7.99
C PHE A 27 -3.41 13.96 8.17
N GLY A 28 -2.31 14.48 7.63
CA GLY A 28 -1.97 15.90 7.68
C GLY A 28 -3.01 16.78 7.02
N ILE A 29 -3.61 16.32 5.91
CA ILE A 29 -4.62 17.07 5.15
C ILE A 29 -6.02 16.92 5.77
N LEU A 30 -6.45 15.69 6.03
CA LEU A 30 -7.82 15.39 6.45
C LEU A 30 -8.02 15.46 7.97
N ARG A 31 -6.95 15.37 8.75
CA ARG A 31 -6.93 15.31 10.23
C ARG A 31 -7.84 14.18 10.79
N LEU A 32 -8.11 13.17 9.98
CA LEU A 32 -8.88 11.99 10.36
C LEU A 32 -7.97 10.76 10.28
N VAL A 33 -8.02 9.94 11.32
CA VAL A 33 -7.31 8.68 11.36
C VAL A 33 -8.09 7.63 10.58
N ASN A 34 -7.45 6.97 9.61
CA ASN A 34 -8.08 5.94 8.80
C ASN A 34 -7.34 4.61 8.95
N PHE A 35 -7.91 3.67 9.69
CA PHE A 35 -7.34 2.33 9.89
C PHE A 35 -7.68 1.34 8.77
N SER A 36 -8.45 1.74 7.75
CA SER A 36 -8.77 0.84 6.64
C SER A 36 -7.64 0.68 5.61
N TYR A 37 -6.56 1.47 5.68
CA TYR A 37 -5.48 1.42 4.71
C TYR A 37 -4.82 0.05 4.59
N GLY A 38 -4.65 -0.69 5.69
CA GLY A 38 -4.07 -2.03 5.67
C GLY A 38 -4.92 -3.02 4.88
N SER A 39 -6.24 -3.00 5.08
CA SER A 39 -7.16 -3.85 4.34
C SER A 39 -7.33 -3.43 2.88
N VAL A 40 -7.29 -2.13 2.60
CA VAL A 40 -7.30 -1.58 1.23
C VAL A 40 -6.02 -1.97 0.47
N TYR A 41 -4.86 -1.94 1.13
CA TYR A 41 -3.61 -2.43 0.56
C TYR A 41 -3.69 -3.93 0.22
N ALA A 42 -4.16 -4.74 1.17
CA ALA A 42 -4.36 -6.18 0.94
C ALA A 42 -5.38 -6.44 -0.18
N PHE A 43 -6.44 -5.66 -0.26
CA PHE A 43 -7.41 -5.71 -1.36
C PHE A 43 -6.75 -5.44 -2.70
N GLY A 44 -5.95 -4.37 -2.81
CA GLY A 44 -5.21 -4.05 -4.03
C GLY A 44 -4.28 -5.17 -4.48
N ALA A 45 -3.55 -5.79 -3.55
CA ALA A 45 -2.68 -6.92 -3.85
C ALA A 45 -3.47 -8.12 -4.41
N ASN A 46 -4.62 -8.44 -3.82
CA ASN A 46 -5.50 -9.52 -4.31
C ASN A 46 -6.09 -9.21 -5.69
N ILE A 47 -6.42 -7.96 -5.98
CA ILE A 47 -6.89 -7.56 -7.31
C ILE A 47 -5.81 -7.76 -8.38
N ILE A 48 -4.52 -7.50 -8.07
CA ILE A 48 -3.42 -7.81 -8.99
C ILE A 48 -3.39 -9.32 -9.28
N VAL A 49 -3.42 -10.16 -8.24
CA VAL A 49 -3.43 -11.63 -8.39
C VAL A 49 -4.61 -12.08 -9.26
N PHE A 50 -5.79 -11.52 -9.02
CA PHE A 50 -6.99 -11.81 -9.79
C PHE A 50 -6.82 -11.47 -11.29
N PHE A 51 -6.34 -10.28 -11.64
CA PHE A 51 -6.14 -9.92 -13.04
C PHE A 51 -5.04 -10.74 -13.71
N VAL A 52 -3.97 -11.07 -12.99
CA VAL A 52 -2.92 -11.95 -13.51
C VAL A 52 -3.47 -13.37 -13.76
N SER A 53 -4.36 -13.89 -12.91
CA SER A 53 -5.01 -15.18 -13.13
C SER A 53 -5.93 -15.21 -14.36
N LEU A 54 -6.41 -14.05 -14.79
CA LEU A 54 -7.15 -13.87 -16.06
C LEU A 54 -6.22 -13.70 -17.29
N ASN A 55 -4.93 -14.00 -17.15
CA ASN A 55 -3.92 -13.84 -18.20
C ASN A 55 -3.65 -12.37 -18.61
N PHE A 56 -4.02 -11.40 -17.79
CA PHE A 56 -3.53 -10.05 -17.99
C PHE A 56 -2.04 -10.00 -17.63
N GLY A 57 -1.26 -9.27 -18.41
CA GLY A 57 0.14 -9.02 -18.04
C GLY A 57 0.24 -8.30 -16.70
N ILE A 58 1.38 -8.44 -16.02
CA ILE A 58 1.59 -7.86 -14.67
C ILE A 58 1.42 -6.34 -14.66
N ILE A 59 1.89 -5.63 -15.68
CA ILE A 59 1.81 -4.17 -15.77
C ILE A 59 0.35 -3.69 -15.90
N PRO A 60 -0.46 -4.20 -16.84
CA PRO A 60 -1.90 -3.87 -16.87
C PRO A 60 -2.63 -4.23 -15.58
N ALA A 61 -2.29 -5.36 -14.97
CA ALA A 61 -2.89 -5.79 -13.69
C ALA A 61 -2.62 -4.78 -12.56
N ILE A 62 -1.40 -4.24 -12.48
CA ILE A 62 -1.05 -3.19 -11.52
C ILE A 62 -1.89 -1.93 -11.76
N ILE A 63 -1.97 -1.46 -13.01
CA ILE A 63 -2.72 -0.24 -13.35
C ILE A 63 -4.20 -0.41 -13.01
N LEU A 64 -4.80 -1.54 -13.39
CA LEU A 64 -6.20 -1.83 -13.08
C LEU A 64 -6.44 -1.94 -11.58
N SER A 65 -5.53 -2.58 -10.85
CA SER A 65 -5.61 -2.64 -9.39
C SER A 65 -5.55 -1.25 -8.75
N MET A 66 -4.67 -0.37 -9.22
CA MET A 66 -4.60 1.01 -8.74
C MET A 66 -5.92 1.76 -8.96
N LEU A 67 -6.53 1.61 -10.14
CA LEU A 67 -7.82 2.23 -10.43
C LEU A 67 -8.95 1.69 -9.54
N VAL A 68 -9.07 0.38 -9.42
CA VAL A 68 -10.11 -0.26 -8.59
C VAL A 68 -9.94 0.11 -7.12
N THR A 69 -8.71 0.06 -6.61
CA THR A 69 -8.39 0.42 -5.22
C THR A 69 -8.59 1.91 -4.98
N GLY A 70 -8.27 2.76 -5.96
CA GLY A 70 -8.53 4.19 -5.91
C GLY A 70 -10.02 4.50 -5.81
N VAL A 71 -10.85 3.84 -6.61
CA VAL A 71 -12.32 3.96 -6.54
C VAL A 71 -12.83 3.51 -5.18
N LEU A 72 -12.33 2.39 -4.65
CA LEU A 72 -12.70 1.91 -3.32
C LEU A 72 -12.37 2.95 -2.24
N ASN A 73 -11.19 3.57 -2.29
CA ASN A 73 -10.81 4.64 -1.36
C ASN A 73 -11.72 5.87 -1.44
N ILE A 74 -12.09 6.27 -2.66
CA ILE A 74 -13.04 7.38 -2.87
C ILE A 74 -14.41 7.03 -2.27
N LEU A 75 -14.87 5.79 -2.43
CA LEU A 75 -16.12 5.33 -1.85
C LEU A 75 -16.09 5.35 -0.32
N ILE A 76 -14.99 4.87 0.28
CA ILE A 76 -14.78 4.92 1.74
C ILE A 76 -14.82 6.36 2.24
N ASP A 77 -14.10 7.27 1.56
CA ASP A 77 -14.11 8.68 1.96
C ASP A 77 -15.52 9.29 1.85
N ARG A 78 -16.19 9.12 0.72
CA ARG A 78 -17.50 9.73 0.48
C ARG A 78 -18.60 9.19 1.36
N ILE A 79 -18.65 7.88 1.58
CA ILE A 79 -19.74 7.22 2.30
C ILE A 79 -19.52 7.26 3.80
N ALA A 80 -18.26 7.10 4.25
CA ALA A 80 -17.98 6.94 5.66
C ALA A 80 -17.30 8.17 6.29
N LEU A 81 -16.24 8.69 5.69
CA LEU A 81 -15.43 9.75 6.31
C LEU A 81 -16.00 11.15 6.09
N LYS A 82 -16.52 11.43 4.88
CA LYS A 82 -17.09 12.74 4.57
C LYS A 82 -18.29 13.11 5.44
N PRO A 83 -19.26 12.23 5.72
CA PRO A 83 -20.35 12.54 6.64
C PRO A 83 -19.87 12.86 8.06
N LEU A 84 -18.88 12.12 8.57
CA LEU A 84 -18.30 12.37 9.89
C LEU A 84 -17.59 13.73 9.94
N ARG A 85 -16.86 14.06 8.89
CA ARG A 85 -16.17 15.36 8.77
C ARG A 85 -17.16 16.53 8.70
N ASN A 86 -18.25 16.39 7.97
CA ASN A 86 -19.28 17.42 7.85
C ASN A 86 -20.04 17.66 9.15
N GLN A 87 -20.16 16.65 10.00
CA GLN A 87 -20.83 16.74 11.31
C GLN A 87 -19.86 17.16 12.43
N ASN A 88 -18.59 17.48 12.12
CA ASN A 88 -17.55 17.73 13.10
C ASN A 88 -17.46 16.62 14.18
N ALA A 89 -17.68 15.37 13.77
CA ALA A 89 -17.66 14.24 14.68
C ALA A 89 -16.28 14.11 15.35
N PRO A 90 -16.23 13.66 16.61
CA PRO A 90 -14.95 13.41 17.29
C PRO A 90 -14.07 12.45 16.50
N GLY A 91 -12.74 12.63 16.53
CA GLY A 91 -11.79 11.80 15.80
C GLY A 91 -11.91 10.30 16.10
N ILE A 92 -12.38 9.95 17.29
CA ILE A 92 -12.65 8.56 17.68
C ILE A 92 -13.76 7.91 16.84
N SER A 93 -14.72 8.69 16.33
CA SER A 93 -15.78 8.17 15.46
C SER A 93 -15.22 7.70 14.12
N SER A 94 -14.24 8.42 13.55
CA SER A 94 -13.58 7.98 12.31
C SER A 94 -12.73 6.72 12.53
N LEU A 95 -12.09 6.60 13.70
CA LEU A 95 -11.36 5.40 14.10
C LEU A 95 -12.26 4.17 14.09
N ILE A 96 -13.37 4.21 14.83
CA ILE A 96 -14.30 3.09 14.96
C ILE A 96 -14.88 2.73 13.58
N THR A 97 -15.29 3.73 12.81
CA THR A 97 -15.87 3.53 11.47
C THR A 97 -14.87 2.87 10.53
N THR A 98 -13.61 3.32 10.51
CA THR A 98 -12.59 2.77 9.60
C THR A 98 -12.11 1.38 10.02
N ILE A 99 -12.12 1.05 11.32
CA ILE A 99 -11.90 -0.32 11.80
C ILE A 99 -13.04 -1.23 11.33
N GLY A 100 -14.29 -0.78 11.42
CA GLY A 100 -15.45 -1.51 10.90
C GLY A 100 -15.33 -1.79 9.40
N ILE A 101 -14.97 -0.77 8.61
CA ILE A 101 -14.73 -0.90 7.16
C ILE A 101 -13.59 -1.88 6.89
N SER A 102 -12.48 -1.79 7.64
CA SER A 102 -11.36 -2.71 7.52
C SER A 102 -11.80 -4.17 7.69
N ASN A 103 -12.60 -4.43 8.72
CA ASN A 103 -13.15 -5.76 8.97
C ASN A 103 -14.09 -6.23 7.84
N ILE A 104 -14.94 -5.35 7.31
CA ILE A 104 -15.82 -5.68 6.19
C ILE A 104 -15.00 -6.06 4.96
N ILE A 105 -14.01 -5.27 4.58
CA ILE A 105 -13.13 -5.54 3.42
C ILE A 105 -12.40 -6.87 3.61
N THR A 106 -11.80 -7.09 4.80
CA THR A 106 -11.05 -8.31 5.08
C THR A 106 -11.94 -9.55 5.02
N ASN A 107 -13.10 -9.51 5.66
CA ASN A 107 -14.03 -10.65 5.66
C ASN A 107 -14.62 -10.89 4.26
N LEU A 108 -14.90 -9.84 3.50
CA LEU A 108 -15.36 -9.97 2.12
C LEU A 108 -14.29 -10.64 1.24
N MET A 109 -13.03 -10.26 1.39
CA MET A 109 -11.92 -10.91 0.68
C MET A 109 -11.82 -12.40 1.05
N ILE A 110 -11.89 -12.73 2.34
CA ILE A 110 -11.86 -14.13 2.79
C ILE A 110 -13.04 -14.92 2.24
N ALA A 111 -14.23 -14.31 2.20
CA ALA A 111 -15.43 -14.97 1.69
C ALA A 111 -15.37 -15.24 0.17
N ILE A 112 -14.75 -14.34 -0.61
CA ILE A 112 -14.66 -14.45 -2.08
C ILE A 112 -13.45 -15.29 -2.52
N LEU A 113 -12.29 -15.04 -1.92
CA LEU A 113 -11.00 -15.60 -2.33
C LEU A 113 -10.58 -16.82 -1.48
N GLY A 114 -11.27 -17.05 -0.37
CA GLY A 114 -10.87 -18.04 0.62
C GLY A 114 -9.76 -17.54 1.55
N SER A 115 -9.45 -18.33 2.57
CA SER A 115 -8.40 -18.01 3.56
C SER A 115 -7.00 -18.50 3.15
N HIS A 116 -6.85 -19.06 1.96
CA HIS A 116 -5.58 -19.58 1.48
C HIS A 116 -4.64 -18.46 1.06
N LYS A 117 -3.35 -18.60 1.41
CA LYS A 117 -2.31 -17.68 0.92
C LYS A 117 -2.19 -17.81 -0.58
N GLN A 118 -2.52 -16.76 -1.30
CA GLN A 118 -2.31 -16.69 -2.74
C GLN A 118 -0.84 -16.30 -3.02
N PRO A 119 -0.12 -17.06 -3.86
CA PRO A 119 1.22 -16.67 -4.26
C PRO A 119 1.14 -15.39 -5.10
N PHE A 120 1.89 -14.36 -4.71
CA PHE A 120 1.97 -13.14 -5.50
C PHE A 120 2.80 -13.40 -6.76
N PRO A 121 2.33 -12.96 -7.94
CA PRO A 121 3.07 -13.14 -9.19
C PRO A 121 4.40 -12.40 -9.14
N THR A 122 5.46 -13.06 -9.59
CA THR A 122 6.79 -12.48 -9.67
C THR A 122 6.85 -11.47 -10.82
N ILE A 123 7.26 -10.23 -10.52
CA ILE A 123 7.38 -9.16 -11.52
C ILE A 123 8.57 -9.43 -12.45
N PHE A 124 9.65 -9.92 -11.88
CA PHE A 124 10.85 -10.30 -12.63
C PHE A 124 10.97 -11.82 -12.65
N PRO A 125 10.79 -12.46 -13.83
CA PRO A 125 10.97 -13.90 -13.93
C PRO A 125 12.43 -14.27 -13.72
N PHE A 126 12.65 -15.02 -12.65
CA PHE A 126 13.83 -15.84 -12.40
C PHE A 126 15.19 -15.14 -12.43
N GLY A 127 15.71 -14.88 -11.29
CA GLY A 127 17.11 -14.56 -11.08
C GLY A 127 17.38 -14.16 -9.65
N SER A 128 18.47 -14.64 -9.15
CA SER A 128 19.05 -14.22 -7.87
C SER A 128 20.52 -13.97 -8.09
N ILE A 129 21.03 -12.91 -7.52
CA ILE A 129 22.47 -12.64 -7.47
C ILE A 129 22.96 -13.20 -6.15
N THR A 130 23.89 -14.15 -6.22
CA THR A 130 24.54 -14.68 -5.02
C THR A 130 25.91 -14.02 -4.88
N ILE A 131 26.06 -13.21 -3.85
CA ILE A 131 27.31 -12.56 -3.50
C ILE A 131 27.81 -13.23 -2.20
N GLY A 132 28.74 -14.16 -2.33
CA GLY A 132 29.21 -14.96 -1.20
C GLY A 132 28.11 -15.85 -0.62
N THR A 133 27.72 -15.61 0.62
CA THR A 133 26.67 -16.35 1.34
C THR A 133 25.28 -15.69 1.26
N VAL A 134 25.16 -14.58 0.51
CA VAL A 134 23.91 -13.78 0.43
C VAL A 134 23.30 -13.95 -0.93
N THR A 135 22.07 -14.44 -0.97
CA THR A 135 21.26 -14.54 -2.19
C THR A 135 20.23 -13.42 -2.21
N LEU A 136 20.29 -12.54 -3.21
CA LEU A 136 19.36 -11.44 -3.45
C LEU A 136 18.51 -11.78 -4.66
N THR A 137 17.20 -11.78 -4.49
CA THR A 137 16.25 -11.95 -5.60
C THR A 137 16.12 -10.62 -6.36
N TYR A 138 16.00 -10.66 -7.68
CA TYR A 138 15.76 -9.45 -8.49
C TYR A 138 14.51 -8.69 -8.05
N ASN A 139 13.49 -9.40 -7.55
CA ASN A 139 12.30 -8.78 -6.96
C ASN A 139 12.64 -7.90 -5.74
N GLN A 140 13.53 -8.36 -4.85
CA GLN A 140 13.96 -7.58 -3.68
C GLN A 140 14.73 -6.33 -4.10
N ILE A 141 15.62 -6.46 -5.07
CA ILE A 141 16.38 -5.32 -5.61
C ILE A 141 15.44 -4.31 -6.27
N GLY A 142 14.49 -4.79 -7.07
CA GLY A 142 13.47 -3.94 -7.70
C GLY A 142 12.60 -3.21 -6.69
N MET A 143 12.11 -3.89 -5.66
CA MET A 143 11.33 -3.29 -4.57
C MET A 143 12.12 -2.24 -3.80
N LEU A 144 13.39 -2.52 -3.46
CA LEU A 144 14.29 -1.57 -2.83
C LEU A 144 14.44 -0.29 -3.65
N PHE A 145 14.71 -0.45 -4.94
CA PHE A 145 14.96 0.68 -5.86
C PHE A 145 13.70 1.55 -6.04
N VAL A 146 12.58 0.92 -6.33
CA VAL A 146 11.28 1.62 -6.51
C VAL A 146 10.85 2.31 -5.22
N SER A 147 10.97 1.63 -4.07
CA SER A 147 10.62 2.20 -2.78
C SER A 147 11.49 3.40 -2.44
N LEU A 148 12.80 3.34 -2.71
CA LEU A 148 13.73 4.44 -2.45
C LEU A 148 13.43 5.65 -3.35
N ILE A 149 13.13 5.43 -4.63
CA ILE A 149 12.77 6.49 -5.58
C ILE A 149 11.48 7.19 -5.12
N ILE A 150 10.43 6.42 -4.83
CA ILE A 150 9.14 6.98 -4.41
C ILE A 150 9.29 7.74 -3.09
N LEU A 151 10.03 7.20 -2.11
CA LEU A 151 10.30 7.88 -0.85
C LEU A 151 11.06 9.19 -1.07
N SER A 152 12.11 9.17 -1.88
CA SER A 152 12.89 10.37 -2.19
C SER A 152 12.06 11.44 -2.86
N LEU A 153 11.26 11.08 -3.87
CA LEU A 153 10.34 12.00 -4.56
C LEU A 153 9.28 12.54 -3.60
N SER A 154 8.72 11.69 -2.74
CA SER A 154 7.73 12.10 -1.74
C SER A 154 8.32 13.09 -0.74
N LEU A 155 9.53 12.83 -0.22
CA LEU A 155 10.20 13.71 0.72
C LEU A 155 10.59 15.05 0.09
N ILE A 156 11.06 15.06 -1.16
CA ILE A 156 11.37 16.30 -1.89
C ILE A 156 10.10 17.13 -2.06
N HIS A 157 8.99 16.51 -2.44
CA HIS A 157 7.72 17.20 -2.64
C HIS A 157 7.13 17.76 -1.34
N ILE A 158 7.36 17.09 -0.21
CA ILE A 158 6.91 17.53 1.13
C ILE A 158 7.83 18.61 1.69
N SER A 159 9.14 18.52 1.45
CA SER A 159 10.13 19.41 2.03
C SER A 159 10.40 20.67 1.20
N GLU A 160 9.78 20.84 0.02
CA GLU A 160 9.78 22.14 -0.62
C GLU A 160 8.93 23.11 0.21
N PRO A 161 9.53 24.00 1.01
CA PRO A 161 8.76 25.06 1.61
C PRO A 161 8.23 25.89 0.44
N THR A 162 6.93 26.13 0.38
CA THR A 162 6.36 27.19 -0.42
C THR A 162 7.14 28.45 -0.08
N ARG A 163 8.14 28.80 -0.90
CA ARG A 163 8.78 30.10 -0.85
C ARG A 163 7.66 31.11 -1.01
N PRO A 164 7.39 31.96 -0.04
CA PRO A 164 6.51 33.06 -0.29
C PRO A 164 7.17 33.85 -1.41
N ALA A 165 6.46 33.99 -2.51
CA ALA A 165 6.83 34.92 -3.55
C ALA A 165 6.97 36.29 -2.89
N ALA A 166 8.17 36.78 -2.85
CA ALA A 166 8.45 38.14 -2.41
C ALA A 166 7.79 39.15 -3.35
#